data_3df2e1d2a3b6eb235b0b06b99398b06f
#
_entry.id   3df2e1d2a3b6eb235b0b06b99398b06f
#
_cell.length_a   1.000
_cell.length_b   1.000
_cell.length_c   1.000
_cell.angle_alpha   90.00
_cell.angle_beta   90.00
_cell.angle_gamma   90.00
#
_symmetry.space_group_name_H-M   'P 1'
#
loop_
_entity.id
_entity.type
_entity.pdbx_description
1 polymer ?
#
loop_
_entity_poly.entity_id
_entity_poly.type
_entity_poly.pdbx_seq_one_letter_code
_entity_poly.pdbx_strand_id
1 'polypeptide(L)'
;MRYAICISPAGPGGDPDTMAELAAEAEQAGWDGVFLEDYIVYQGHVGIATYDPWVTMAAMAVATSRIRLGTSVTPLPRRRPWKLASEAATLDHLSHGRLILGVGSGDVNDPGFSATAEPVDPASRAQRLDEGLEILTRLWTGEPVTFHGRHYQVEELRMSPAPVQQPRVPVWVGGDWELSGIRARAARWDGCCVYKGSPDQEWQDMTPADVRDVRSAVGRPEFDVCLGGRQRAADWDREREHIRSVAAAGATWWNEWAKPGDSRKTFEAVRRGPLRVD
;
A
#
# COMPACT_ATOMS: atom_id res chain seq x y z
N MET A 1 7.58 16.90 2.63
CA MET A 1 6.98 15.78 1.87
C MET A 1 7.90 14.58 1.91
N ARG A 2 7.38 13.35 1.99
CA ARG A 2 8.11 12.08 1.92
C ARG A 2 7.95 11.46 0.53
N TYR A 3 8.88 10.61 0.14
CA TYR A 3 8.93 10.03 -1.19
C TYR A 3 9.08 8.51 -1.10
N ALA A 4 8.21 7.79 -1.80
CA ALA A 4 8.26 6.35 -1.90
C ALA A 4 8.44 5.90 -3.34
N ILE A 5 8.91 4.67 -3.49
CA ILE A 5 8.90 3.95 -4.76
C ILE A 5 8.05 2.69 -4.60
N CYS A 6 7.11 2.49 -5.51
CA CYS A 6 6.26 1.30 -5.57
C CYS A 6 6.83 0.34 -6.61
N ILE A 7 7.03 -0.90 -6.22
CA ILE A 7 7.62 -1.95 -7.06
C ILE A 7 6.75 -3.20 -6.96
N SER A 8 6.51 -3.87 -8.09
CA SER A 8 5.87 -5.18 -8.06
C SER A 8 6.91 -6.27 -7.82
N PRO A 9 6.72 -7.18 -6.87
CA PRO A 9 7.57 -8.35 -6.72
C PRO A 9 7.23 -9.38 -7.83
N ALA A 10 7.45 -8.98 -9.10
CA ALA A 10 7.05 -9.72 -10.27
C ALA A 10 8.07 -9.61 -11.41
N GLY A 11 8.16 -10.66 -12.25
CA GLY A 11 9.07 -10.73 -13.38
C GLY A 11 10.53 -10.82 -12.97
N PRO A 12 11.46 -10.60 -13.92
CA PRO A 12 12.89 -10.55 -13.63
C PRO A 12 13.21 -9.48 -12.60
N GLY A 13 13.83 -9.88 -11.49
CA GLY A 13 14.17 -8.99 -10.37
C GLY A 13 13.04 -8.79 -9.35
N GLY A 14 11.95 -9.55 -9.45
CA GLY A 14 10.88 -9.57 -8.44
C GLY A 14 11.13 -10.55 -7.29
N ASP A 15 12.16 -11.38 -7.38
CA ASP A 15 12.51 -12.35 -6.35
C ASP A 15 12.95 -11.65 -5.03
N PRO A 16 12.78 -12.32 -3.88
CA PRO A 16 13.02 -11.70 -2.57
C PRO A 16 14.45 -11.19 -2.36
N ASP A 17 15.47 -11.85 -2.91
CA ASP A 17 16.86 -11.44 -2.77
C ASP A 17 17.12 -10.14 -3.53
N THR A 18 16.70 -10.07 -4.80
CA THR A 18 16.79 -8.85 -5.61
C THR A 18 15.99 -7.70 -5.01
N MET A 19 14.80 -7.98 -4.46
CA MET A 19 13.97 -6.96 -3.82
C MET A 19 14.59 -6.44 -2.51
N ALA A 20 15.30 -7.30 -1.77
CA ALA A 20 16.06 -6.88 -0.59
C ALA A 20 17.21 -5.93 -0.96
N GLU A 21 17.95 -6.24 -2.05
CA GLU A 21 18.98 -5.35 -2.60
C GLU A 21 18.38 -4.01 -3.07
N LEU A 22 17.27 -4.03 -3.80
CA LEU A 22 16.56 -2.83 -4.26
C LEU A 22 16.12 -1.95 -3.08
N ALA A 23 15.63 -2.54 -1.99
CA ALA A 23 15.22 -1.79 -0.81
C ALA A 23 16.43 -1.13 -0.11
N ALA A 24 17.56 -1.82 -0.01
CA ALA A 24 18.80 -1.26 0.54
C ALA A 24 19.32 -0.10 -0.32
N GLU A 25 19.30 -0.25 -1.65
CA GLU A 25 19.67 0.83 -2.57
C GLU A 25 18.69 2.01 -2.51
N ALA A 26 17.39 1.75 -2.38
CA ALA A 26 16.39 2.81 -2.20
C ALA A 26 16.67 3.62 -0.92
N GLU A 27 17.01 2.94 0.19
CA GLU A 27 17.40 3.61 1.42
C GLU A 27 18.65 4.48 1.25
N GLN A 28 19.64 3.99 0.51
CA GLN A 28 20.88 4.73 0.21
C GLN A 28 20.62 5.91 -0.74
N ALA A 29 19.74 5.74 -1.72
CA ALA A 29 19.37 6.79 -2.68
C ALA A 29 18.45 7.86 -2.08
N GLY A 30 18.04 7.72 -0.83
CA GLY A 30 17.27 8.72 -0.09
C GLY A 30 15.76 8.63 -0.27
N TRP A 31 15.23 7.47 -0.67
CA TRP A 31 13.80 7.22 -0.59
C TRP A 31 13.36 7.07 0.88
N ASP A 32 12.15 7.54 1.18
CA ASP A 32 11.55 7.44 2.52
C ASP A 32 10.72 6.17 2.69
N GLY A 33 10.32 5.53 1.59
CA GLY A 33 9.54 4.28 1.58
C GLY A 33 9.73 3.43 0.32
N VAL A 34 9.56 2.11 0.47
CA VAL A 34 9.34 1.16 -0.63
C VAL A 34 8.03 0.46 -0.37
N PHE A 35 7.12 0.52 -1.34
CA PHE A 35 5.82 -0.14 -1.28
C PHE A 35 5.73 -1.23 -2.35
N LEU A 36 5.11 -2.35 -2.00
CA LEU A 36 4.92 -3.46 -2.91
C LEU A 36 3.46 -3.58 -3.34
N GLU A 37 3.25 -3.90 -4.62
CA GLU A 37 1.96 -4.36 -5.10
C GLU A 37 1.72 -5.82 -4.65
N ASP A 38 0.47 -6.17 -4.36
CA ASP A 38 0.08 -7.48 -3.84
C ASP A 38 -0.84 -8.19 -4.84
N TYR A 39 -0.23 -8.94 -5.76
CA TYR A 39 -0.89 -9.80 -6.73
C TYR A 39 -0.59 -11.28 -6.45
N ILE A 40 -1.53 -12.18 -6.77
CA ILE A 40 -1.27 -13.62 -6.90
C ILE A 40 -0.70 -13.91 -8.31
N VAL A 41 -1.30 -13.29 -9.31
CA VAL A 41 -0.82 -13.32 -10.70
C VAL A 41 -0.75 -11.88 -11.19
N TYR A 42 0.45 -11.40 -11.43
CA TYR A 42 0.69 -9.99 -11.77
C TYR A 42 -0.18 -9.53 -12.94
N GLN A 43 -1.14 -8.64 -12.67
CA GLN A 43 -2.09 -8.07 -13.64
C GLN A 43 -2.75 -9.11 -14.57
N GLY A 44 -2.95 -10.36 -14.10
CA GLY A 44 -3.50 -11.45 -14.90
C GLY A 44 -2.52 -12.12 -15.87
N HIS A 45 -1.26 -11.73 -15.90
CA HIS A 45 -0.24 -12.28 -16.80
C HIS A 45 0.38 -13.57 -16.24
N VAL A 46 -0.22 -14.72 -16.50
CA VAL A 46 0.21 -16.04 -16.00
C VAL A 46 1.65 -16.46 -16.34
N GLY A 47 2.28 -15.84 -17.32
CA GLY A 47 3.68 -16.11 -17.69
C GLY A 47 4.72 -15.31 -16.91
N ILE A 48 4.28 -14.39 -16.03
CA ILE A 48 5.16 -13.55 -15.22
C ILE A 48 5.26 -14.14 -13.82
N ALA A 49 6.48 -14.53 -13.40
CA ALA A 49 6.72 -14.97 -12.03
C ALA A 49 6.25 -13.87 -11.05
N THR A 50 5.44 -14.24 -10.07
CA THR A 50 4.91 -13.30 -9.08
C THR A 50 5.21 -13.85 -7.69
N TYR A 51 5.85 -13.05 -6.86
CA TYR A 51 6.26 -13.44 -5.51
C TYR A 51 5.35 -12.78 -4.48
N ASP A 52 5.15 -13.46 -3.34
CA ASP A 52 4.35 -12.92 -2.26
C ASP A 52 5.01 -11.68 -1.65
N PRO A 53 4.31 -10.53 -1.58
CA PRO A 53 4.91 -9.29 -1.10
C PRO A 53 5.22 -9.31 0.40
N TRP A 54 4.47 -10.07 1.21
CA TRP A 54 4.68 -10.14 2.65
C TRP A 54 5.95 -10.89 3.01
N VAL A 55 6.22 -12.01 2.30
CA VAL A 55 7.48 -12.74 2.41
C VAL A 55 8.65 -11.91 1.88
N THR A 56 8.44 -11.24 0.74
CA THR A 56 9.45 -10.36 0.13
C THR A 56 9.79 -9.19 1.06
N MET A 57 8.80 -8.52 1.67
CA MET A 57 9.03 -7.46 2.64
C MET A 57 9.82 -7.92 3.88
N ALA A 58 9.73 -9.19 4.28
CA ALA A 58 10.56 -9.70 5.38
C ALA A 58 12.06 -9.67 5.01
N ALA A 59 12.42 -10.07 3.79
CA ALA A 59 13.79 -9.94 3.30
C ALA A 59 14.25 -8.47 3.23
N MET A 60 13.38 -7.59 2.72
CA MET A 60 13.66 -6.15 2.65
C MET A 60 13.84 -5.53 4.05
N ALA A 61 13.04 -5.96 5.03
CA ALA A 61 13.12 -5.46 6.41
C ALA A 61 14.47 -5.76 7.07
N VAL A 62 15.03 -6.94 6.80
CA VAL A 62 16.36 -7.34 7.31
C VAL A 62 17.49 -6.61 6.60
N ALA A 63 17.31 -6.26 5.31
CA ALA A 63 18.33 -5.58 4.51
C ALA A 63 18.38 -4.06 4.73
N THR A 64 17.42 -3.48 5.47
CA THR A 64 17.26 -2.02 5.64
C THR A 64 17.13 -1.65 7.12
N SER A 65 17.28 -0.36 7.44
CA SER A 65 17.26 0.11 8.85
C SER A 65 16.34 1.33 9.09
N ARG A 66 16.02 2.11 8.08
CA ARG A 66 15.27 3.38 8.21
C ARG A 66 14.06 3.50 7.30
N ILE A 67 14.18 2.98 6.07
CA ILE A 67 13.15 3.13 5.04
C ILE A 67 11.84 2.48 5.48
N ARG A 68 10.71 3.12 5.24
CA ARG A 68 9.38 2.53 5.46
C ARG A 68 9.11 1.43 4.44
N LEU A 69 8.46 0.39 4.89
CA LEU A 69 8.03 -0.74 4.06
C LEU A 69 6.52 -0.85 4.11
N GLY A 70 5.89 -1.20 3.01
CA GLY A 70 4.43 -1.36 3.03
C GLY A 70 3.89 -1.92 1.73
N THR A 71 2.58 -1.97 1.65
CA THR A 71 1.88 -2.41 0.44
C THR A 71 1.08 -1.27 -0.19
N SER A 72 0.99 -1.27 -1.51
CA SER A 72 0.19 -0.31 -2.28
C SER A 72 -0.57 -1.04 -3.42
N VAL A 73 -1.57 -1.84 -3.07
CA VAL A 73 -2.15 -2.13 -1.76
C VAL A 73 -2.35 -3.63 -1.58
N THR A 74 -2.47 -4.10 -0.32
CA THR A 74 -2.92 -5.47 -0.05
C THR A 74 -4.43 -5.57 -0.24
N PRO A 75 -4.93 -6.47 -1.10
CA PRO A 75 -6.37 -6.74 -1.27
C PRO A 75 -6.88 -7.59 -0.11
N LEU A 76 -7.25 -6.93 1.00
CA LEU A 76 -7.72 -7.60 2.22
C LEU A 76 -8.92 -8.54 1.99
N PRO A 77 -9.89 -8.28 1.06
CA PRO A 77 -11.03 -9.17 0.85
C PRO A 77 -10.67 -10.62 0.48
N ARG A 78 -9.49 -10.89 -0.10
CA ARG A 78 -9.02 -12.26 -0.40
C ARG A 78 -8.11 -12.85 0.66
N ARG A 79 -7.88 -12.13 1.77
CA ARG A 79 -7.04 -12.60 2.88
C ARG A 79 -7.86 -12.88 4.13
N ARG A 80 -7.38 -13.79 4.98
CA ARG A 80 -7.95 -14.00 6.31
C ARG A 80 -7.45 -12.87 7.24
N PRO A 81 -8.35 -12.06 7.85
CA PRO A 81 -7.93 -10.90 8.65
C PRO A 81 -6.97 -11.24 9.78
N TRP A 82 -7.21 -12.33 10.50
CA TRP A 82 -6.34 -12.79 11.59
C TRP A 82 -4.96 -13.26 11.12
N LYS A 83 -4.87 -13.83 9.90
CA LYS A 83 -3.58 -14.22 9.33
C LYS A 83 -2.78 -12.98 8.95
N LEU A 84 -3.41 -12.02 8.27
CA LEU A 84 -2.78 -10.75 7.93
C LEU A 84 -2.39 -9.94 9.18
N ALA A 85 -3.21 -9.97 10.24
CA ALA A 85 -2.87 -9.34 11.52
C ALA A 85 -1.57 -9.91 12.11
N SER A 86 -1.40 -11.24 12.06
CA SER A 86 -0.18 -11.91 12.53
C SER A 86 1.03 -11.60 11.66
N GLU A 87 0.88 -11.62 10.33
CA GLU A 87 1.93 -11.28 9.38
C GLU A 87 2.42 -9.84 9.58
N ALA A 88 1.48 -8.91 9.67
CA ALA A 88 1.80 -7.50 9.85
C ALA A 88 2.45 -7.21 11.21
N ALA A 89 1.98 -7.81 12.31
CA ALA A 89 2.63 -7.66 13.60
C ALA A 89 4.05 -8.23 13.58
N THR A 90 4.25 -9.40 12.98
CA THR A 90 5.58 -10.02 12.85
C THR A 90 6.53 -9.15 12.03
N LEU A 91 6.06 -8.64 10.89
CA LEU A 91 6.85 -7.76 10.03
C LEU A 91 7.13 -6.40 10.70
N ASP A 92 6.20 -5.90 11.51
CA ASP A 92 6.40 -4.68 12.28
C ASP A 92 7.51 -4.84 13.33
N HIS A 93 7.55 -5.99 14.02
CA HIS A 93 8.67 -6.33 14.90
C HIS A 93 9.99 -6.47 14.13
N LEU A 94 10.00 -7.22 13.03
CA LEU A 94 11.18 -7.45 12.20
C LEU A 94 11.74 -6.16 11.62
N SER A 95 10.89 -5.24 11.24
CA SER A 95 11.25 -3.94 10.69
C SER A 95 11.49 -2.86 11.77
N HIS A 96 11.34 -3.19 13.07
CA HIS A 96 11.44 -2.21 14.16
C HIS A 96 10.49 -1.00 13.99
N GLY A 97 9.22 -1.27 13.68
CA GLY A 97 8.18 -0.25 13.59
C GLY A 97 8.19 0.58 12.29
N ARG A 98 8.64 0.00 11.17
CA ARG A 98 8.69 0.69 9.87
C ARG A 98 7.56 0.31 8.90
N LEU A 99 6.67 -0.62 9.29
CA LEU A 99 5.57 -1.07 8.43
C LEU A 99 4.50 0.01 8.26
N ILE A 100 3.95 0.11 7.05
CA ILE A 100 2.71 0.81 6.71
C ILE A 100 1.82 -0.20 5.98
N LEU A 101 0.61 -0.43 6.48
CA LEU A 101 -0.34 -1.33 5.85
C LEU A 101 -1.24 -0.57 4.88
N GLY A 102 -0.92 -0.63 3.59
CA GLY A 102 -1.83 -0.17 2.56
C GLY A 102 -2.85 -1.25 2.18
N VAL A 103 -4.13 -0.92 2.19
CA VAL A 103 -5.22 -1.87 1.91
C VAL A 103 -6.20 -1.35 0.87
N GLY A 104 -6.79 -2.27 0.11
CA GLY A 104 -7.81 -1.96 -0.87
C GLY A 104 -8.73 -3.14 -1.15
N SER A 105 -9.69 -2.92 -2.05
CA SER A 105 -10.63 -3.97 -2.47
C SER A 105 -10.01 -4.98 -3.44
N GLY A 106 -8.83 -4.66 -4.00
CA GLY A 106 -8.15 -5.47 -5.01
C GLY A 106 -8.70 -5.31 -6.43
N ASP A 107 -7.93 -5.84 -7.37
CA ASP A 107 -8.29 -5.89 -8.79
C ASP A 107 -8.90 -7.27 -9.11
N VAL A 108 -10.10 -7.28 -9.65
CA VAL A 108 -10.79 -8.54 -10.05
C VAL A 108 -10.16 -9.21 -11.27
N ASN A 109 -9.33 -8.50 -12.02
CA ASN A 109 -8.54 -9.08 -13.12
C ASN A 109 -7.38 -9.95 -12.61
N ASP A 110 -6.99 -9.80 -11.34
CA ASP A 110 -6.10 -10.77 -10.70
C ASP A 110 -6.84 -12.11 -10.54
N PRO A 111 -6.36 -13.21 -11.16
CA PRO A 111 -6.92 -14.55 -10.98
C PRO A 111 -7.01 -15.00 -9.53
N GLY A 112 -6.31 -14.35 -8.61
CA GLY A 112 -6.51 -14.51 -7.17
C GLY A 112 -7.92 -14.19 -6.68
N PHE A 113 -8.75 -13.53 -7.51
CA PHE A 113 -10.19 -13.37 -7.31
C PHE A 113 -10.99 -14.23 -8.30
N SER A 114 -10.80 -14.00 -9.60
CA SER A 114 -11.67 -14.55 -10.64
C SER A 114 -11.52 -16.07 -10.84
N ALA A 115 -10.37 -16.67 -10.52
CA ALA A 115 -10.10 -18.10 -10.63
C ALA A 115 -10.21 -18.86 -9.29
N THR A 116 -10.64 -18.19 -8.23
CA THR A 116 -10.85 -18.77 -6.90
C THR A 116 -12.28 -18.54 -6.45
N ALA A 117 -12.65 -19.06 -5.28
CA ALA A 117 -13.97 -18.81 -4.69
C ALA A 117 -14.06 -17.45 -3.97
N GLU A 118 -13.14 -16.54 -4.21
CA GLU A 118 -13.18 -15.20 -3.60
C GLU A 118 -14.22 -14.29 -4.28
N PRO A 119 -14.84 -13.38 -3.55
CA PRO A 119 -15.91 -12.54 -4.09
C PRO A 119 -15.38 -11.57 -5.15
N VAL A 120 -16.04 -11.53 -6.29
CA VAL A 120 -15.74 -10.58 -7.37
C VAL A 120 -16.65 -9.35 -7.34
N ASP A 121 -17.81 -9.43 -6.68
CA ASP A 121 -18.72 -8.30 -6.61
C ASP A 121 -18.19 -7.17 -5.68
N PRO A 122 -18.34 -5.90 -6.10
CA PRO A 122 -17.78 -4.77 -5.37
C PRO A 122 -18.32 -4.61 -3.95
N ALA A 123 -19.61 -4.94 -3.72
CA ALA A 123 -20.24 -4.75 -2.42
C ALA A 123 -19.70 -5.75 -1.38
N SER A 124 -19.59 -7.03 -1.72
CA SER A 124 -19.01 -8.06 -0.85
C SER A 124 -17.53 -7.77 -0.56
N ARG A 125 -16.77 -7.33 -1.56
CA ARG A 125 -15.35 -6.95 -1.35
C ARG A 125 -15.24 -5.74 -0.41
N ALA A 126 -16.08 -4.73 -0.58
CA ALA A 126 -16.11 -3.57 0.29
C ALA A 126 -16.46 -3.96 1.75
N GLN A 127 -17.46 -4.81 1.95
CA GLN A 127 -17.85 -5.31 3.28
C GLN A 127 -16.76 -6.15 3.93
N ARG A 128 -16.14 -7.08 3.17
CA ARG A 128 -15.00 -7.87 3.68
C ARG A 128 -13.80 -7.00 4.05
N LEU A 129 -13.54 -5.93 3.30
CA LEU A 129 -12.50 -4.98 3.64
C LEU A 129 -12.80 -4.28 4.97
N ASP A 130 -14.03 -3.82 5.18
CA ASP A 130 -14.42 -3.11 6.40
C ASP A 130 -14.41 -4.02 7.63
N GLU A 131 -15.02 -5.22 7.54
CA GLU A 131 -15.01 -6.21 8.62
C GLU A 131 -13.58 -6.69 8.92
N GLY A 132 -12.79 -6.93 7.86
CA GLY A 132 -11.41 -7.39 7.99
C GLY A 132 -10.51 -6.38 8.69
N LEU A 133 -10.65 -5.09 8.39
CA LEU A 133 -9.92 -4.02 9.06
C LEU A 133 -10.30 -3.90 10.54
N GLU A 134 -11.58 -4.05 10.86
CA GLU A 134 -12.03 -4.03 12.25
C GLU A 134 -11.44 -5.19 13.05
N ILE A 135 -11.54 -6.41 12.54
CA ILE A 135 -10.97 -7.59 13.19
C ILE A 135 -9.46 -7.45 13.39
N LEU A 136 -8.74 -7.10 12.33
CA LEU A 136 -7.29 -6.98 12.31
C LEU A 136 -6.80 -5.96 13.33
N THR A 137 -7.40 -4.77 13.36
CA THR A 137 -6.98 -3.72 14.29
C THR A 137 -7.35 -4.02 15.73
N ARG A 138 -8.46 -4.71 15.99
CA ARG A 138 -8.82 -5.20 17.33
C ARG A 138 -7.86 -6.28 17.81
N LEU A 139 -7.43 -7.21 16.95
CA LEU A 139 -6.44 -8.22 17.30
C LEU A 139 -5.08 -7.62 17.70
N TRP A 140 -4.72 -6.48 17.12
CA TRP A 140 -3.47 -5.78 17.47
C TRP A 140 -3.46 -5.14 18.85
N THR A 141 -4.61 -5.04 19.52
CA THR A 141 -4.64 -4.59 20.91
C THR A 141 -4.12 -5.65 21.88
N GLY A 142 -4.03 -6.92 21.47
CA GLY A 142 -3.67 -8.03 22.33
C GLY A 142 -4.79 -8.52 23.24
N GLU A 143 -6.00 -7.91 23.18
CA GLU A 143 -7.16 -8.32 23.93
C GLU A 143 -7.96 -9.41 23.16
N PRO A 144 -8.76 -10.23 23.86
CA PRO A 144 -9.65 -11.18 23.20
C PRO A 144 -10.66 -10.47 22.30
N VAL A 145 -10.81 -10.98 21.06
CA VAL A 145 -11.73 -10.43 20.07
C VAL A 145 -12.84 -11.41 19.79
N THR A 146 -14.08 -11.00 20.01
CA THR A 146 -15.28 -11.62 19.49
C THR A 146 -15.89 -10.69 18.45
N PHE A 147 -16.19 -11.23 17.26
CA PHE A 147 -16.73 -10.48 16.13
C PHE A 147 -17.73 -11.36 15.35
N HIS A 148 -18.94 -10.87 15.18
CA HIS A 148 -20.01 -11.54 14.42
C HIS A 148 -20.43 -10.62 13.26
N GLY A 149 -19.70 -10.73 12.14
CA GLY A 149 -19.99 -10.01 10.91
C GLY A 149 -20.78 -10.85 9.90
N ARG A 150 -21.02 -10.28 8.76
CA ARG A 150 -21.65 -10.96 7.63
C ARG A 150 -20.71 -11.97 6.97
N HIS A 151 -19.42 -11.66 6.93
CA HIS A 151 -18.41 -12.43 6.21
C HIS A 151 -17.44 -13.15 7.11
N TYR A 152 -17.25 -12.67 8.33
CA TYR A 152 -16.31 -13.25 9.29
C TYR A 152 -16.97 -13.49 10.65
N GLN A 153 -16.57 -14.62 11.27
CA GLN A 153 -16.96 -14.99 12.64
C GLN A 153 -15.66 -15.24 13.42
N VAL A 154 -15.53 -14.64 14.57
CA VAL A 154 -14.36 -14.78 15.48
C VAL A 154 -14.89 -14.90 16.91
N GLU A 155 -14.41 -15.91 17.65
CA GLU A 155 -14.80 -16.18 19.04
C GLU A 155 -13.58 -16.13 19.94
N GLU A 156 -13.53 -15.14 20.82
CA GLU A 156 -12.52 -14.96 21.87
C GLU A 156 -11.04 -15.13 21.40
N LEU A 157 -10.78 -14.83 20.12
CA LEU A 157 -9.43 -14.94 19.56
C LEU A 157 -8.53 -13.86 20.14
N ARG A 158 -7.45 -14.28 20.78
CA ARG A 158 -6.40 -13.38 21.28
C ARG A 158 -5.13 -13.57 20.46
N MET A 159 -4.49 -12.46 20.05
CA MET A 159 -3.24 -12.49 19.31
C MET A 159 -2.09 -11.88 20.15
N SER A 160 -0.92 -12.52 20.07
CA SER A 160 0.33 -12.05 20.66
C SER A 160 1.49 -12.48 19.78
N PRO A 161 2.54 -11.63 19.58
CA PRO A 161 2.67 -10.27 20.12
C PRO A 161 1.77 -9.27 19.39
N ALA A 162 1.48 -8.15 20.05
CA ALA A 162 0.94 -6.96 19.40
C ALA A 162 2.03 -6.28 18.56
N PRO A 163 1.71 -5.42 17.59
CA PRO A 163 2.70 -4.61 16.87
C PRO A 163 3.56 -3.75 17.78
N VAL A 164 4.77 -3.41 17.32
CA VAL A 164 5.67 -2.46 17.99
C VAL A 164 5.14 -1.04 17.93
N GLN A 165 4.57 -0.66 16.79
CA GLN A 165 4.01 0.68 16.58
C GLN A 165 2.76 0.89 17.43
N GLN A 166 2.67 2.09 18.06
CA GLN A 166 1.53 2.47 18.89
C GLN A 166 0.81 3.66 18.27
N PRO A 167 -0.53 3.69 18.30
CA PRO A 167 -1.45 2.70 18.90
C PRO A 167 -1.58 1.41 18.07
N ARG A 168 -1.07 1.38 16.83
CA ARG A 168 -1.04 0.24 15.89
C ARG A 168 -0.16 0.55 14.68
N VAL A 169 0.03 -0.44 13.80
CA VAL A 169 0.57 -0.20 12.45
C VAL A 169 -0.33 0.80 11.73
N PRO A 170 0.22 1.86 11.10
CA PRO A 170 -0.56 2.80 10.29
C PRO A 170 -1.27 2.08 9.12
N VAL A 171 -2.57 2.33 8.98
CA VAL A 171 -3.42 1.79 7.92
C VAL A 171 -3.72 2.87 6.90
N TRP A 172 -3.35 2.63 5.63
CA TRP A 172 -3.69 3.50 4.51
C TRP A 172 -4.69 2.82 3.59
N VAL A 173 -5.74 3.51 3.21
CA VAL A 173 -6.75 2.99 2.28
C VAL A 173 -6.44 3.44 0.86
N GLY A 174 -6.42 2.48 -0.08
CA GLY A 174 -6.18 2.75 -1.50
C GLY A 174 -7.43 2.66 -2.35
N GLY A 175 -7.47 3.49 -3.38
CA GLY A 175 -8.53 3.43 -4.38
C GLY A 175 -8.85 4.77 -5.05
N ASP A 176 -9.87 4.73 -5.90
CA ASP A 176 -10.35 5.91 -6.60
C ASP A 176 -11.07 6.86 -5.65
N TRP A 177 -10.57 8.09 -5.54
CA TRP A 177 -11.12 9.12 -4.64
C TRP A 177 -12.56 9.55 -5.00
N GLU A 178 -12.98 9.36 -6.23
CA GLU A 178 -14.37 9.67 -6.65
C GLU A 178 -15.38 8.73 -5.98
N LEU A 179 -14.97 7.56 -5.50
CA LEU A 179 -15.85 6.60 -4.85
C LEU A 179 -16.13 6.98 -3.39
N SER A 180 -17.40 7.12 -3.04
CA SER A 180 -17.83 7.49 -1.68
C SER A 180 -17.32 6.52 -0.59
N GLY A 181 -17.17 5.24 -0.92
CA GLY A 181 -16.64 4.24 0.01
C GLY A 181 -15.17 4.47 0.39
N ILE A 182 -14.36 5.03 -0.51
CA ILE A 182 -12.95 5.39 -0.21
C ILE A 182 -12.92 6.59 0.73
N ARG A 183 -13.73 7.62 0.48
CA ARG A 183 -13.84 8.81 1.33
C ARG A 183 -14.26 8.43 2.76
N ALA A 184 -15.28 7.58 2.90
CA ALA A 184 -15.77 7.12 4.20
C ALA A 184 -14.68 6.32 4.98
N ARG A 185 -13.89 5.51 4.29
CA ARG A 185 -12.77 4.77 4.92
C ARG A 185 -11.63 5.69 5.30
N ALA A 186 -11.22 6.62 4.42
CA ALA A 186 -10.17 7.59 4.71
C ALA A 186 -10.44 8.37 6.01
N ALA A 187 -11.71 8.72 6.27
CA ALA A 187 -12.08 9.39 7.51
C ALA A 187 -11.82 8.55 8.79
N ARG A 188 -11.69 7.23 8.67
CA ARG A 188 -11.52 6.29 9.80
C ARG A 188 -10.07 5.85 10.04
N TRP A 189 -9.21 5.87 9.01
CA TRP A 189 -7.86 5.29 9.05
C TRP A 189 -6.77 6.36 9.03
N ASP A 190 -5.51 5.97 8.97
CA ASP A 190 -4.35 6.84 9.23
C ASP A 190 -3.81 7.54 7.99
N GLY A 191 -4.20 7.06 6.81
CA GLY A 191 -3.79 7.65 5.52
C GLY A 191 -4.57 7.09 4.35
N CYS A 192 -4.24 7.60 3.17
CA CYS A 192 -4.77 7.10 1.90
C CYS A 192 -3.70 7.09 0.80
N CYS A 193 -3.84 6.12 -0.12
CA CYS A 193 -3.14 6.07 -1.41
C CYS A 193 -4.22 6.21 -2.49
N VAL A 194 -4.44 7.42 -2.98
CA VAL A 194 -5.58 7.70 -3.85
C VAL A 194 -5.18 8.23 -5.22
N TYR A 195 -6.02 7.95 -6.16
CA TYR A 195 -5.93 8.39 -7.55
C TYR A 195 -7.32 8.81 -8.05
N LYS A 196 -7.39 9.33 -9.27
CA LYS A 196 -8.63 9.53 -10.02
C LYS A 196 -8.62 8.65 -11.26
N GLY A 197 -9.70 8.01 -11.52
CA GLY A 197 -9.89 7.21 -12.73
C GLY A 197 -11.16 6.40 -12.63
N SER A 198 -11.80 6.21 -13.78
CA SER A 198 -12.84 5.19 -13.93
C SER A 198 -12.23 3.96 -14.63
N PRO A 199 -12.91 2.80 -14.59
CA PRO A 199 -12.46 1.60 -15.30
C PRO A 199 -12.20 1.81 -16.80
N ASP A 200 -12.83 2.82 -17.40
CA ASP A 200 -12.73 3.14 -18.83
C ASP A 200 -11.83 4.36 -19.12
N GLN A 201 -11.18 4.93 -18.12
CA GLN A 201 -10.32 6.11 -18.26
C GLN A 201 -8.89 5.81 -17.83
N GLU A 202 -7.95 6.43 -18.55
CA GLU A 202 -6.54 6.42 -18.13
C GLU A 202 -6.36 7.02 -16.74
N TRP A 203 -5.40 6.50 -15.99
CA TRP A 203 -4.94 7.02 -14.72
C TRP A 203 -4.73 8.53 -14.80
N GLN A 204 -5.35 9.26 -13.88
CA GLN A 204 -5.19 10.71 -13.77
C GLN A 204 -4.52 11.08 -12.45
N ASP A 205 -3.58 12.02 -12.54
CA ASP A 205 -2.98 12.61 -11.36
C ASP A 205 -4.01 13.43 -10.58
N MET A 206 -3.92 13.34 -9.26
CA MET A 206 -4.68 14.21 -8.36
C MET A 206 -4.21 15.66 -8.50
N THR A 207 -5.13 16.58 -8.62
CA THR A 207 -4.85 18.03 -8.65
C THR A 207 -4.72 18.60 -7.24
N PRO A 208 -4.17 19.82 -7.07
CA PRO A 208 -4.19 20.52 -5.78
C PRO A 208 -5.61 20.72 -5.20
N ALA A 209 -6.63 20.83 -6.06
CA ALA A 209 -8.02 20.93 -5.62
C ALA A 209 -8.51 19.61 -5.01
N ASP A 210 -8.17 18.49 -5.63
CA ASP A 210 -8.51 17.16 -5.12
C ASP A 210 -7.81 16.88 -3.77
N VAL A 211 -6.56 17.28 -3.62
CA VAL A 211 -5.84 17.15 -2.34
C VAL A 211 -6.50 17.96 -1.23
N ARG A 212 -6.95 19.18 -1.52
CA ARG A 212 -7.72 19.99 -0.55
C ARG A 212 -9.05 19.33 -0.21
N ASP A 213 -9.71 18.68 -1.16
CA ASP A 213 -10.94 17.90 -0.91
C ASP A 213 -10.66 16.72 0.03
N VAL A 214 -9.56 15.96 -0.19
CA VAL A 214 -9.12 14.91 0.74
C VAL A 214 -8.91 15.48 2.13
N ARG A 215 -8.17 16.56 2.26
CA ARG A 215 -7.89 17.21 3.55
C ARG A 215 -9.15 17.68 4.26
N SER A 216 -10.07 18.28 3.52
CA SER A 216 -11.37 18.75 4.05
C SER A 216 -12.23 17.58 4.49
N ALA A 217 -12.30 16.50 3.72
CA ALA A 217 -13.10 15.32 4.04
C ALA A 217 -12.61 14.58 5.30
N VAL A 218 -11.30 14.58 5.55
CA VAL A 218 -10.69 13.86 6.68
C VAL A 218 -10.58 14.76 7.93
N GLY A 219 -10.21 16.02 7.79
CA GLY A 219 -10.12 16.99 8.87
C GLY A 219 -9.03 16.74 9.93
N ARG A 220 -8.07 15.83 9.67
CA ARG A 220 -6.97 15.48 10.60
C ARG A 220 -5.61 15.86 10.01
N PRO A 221 -4.81 16.71 10.70
CA PRO A 221 -3.52 17.16 10.17
C PRO A 221 -2.46 16.05 10.07
N GLU A 222 -2.49 15.07 10.98
CA GLU A 222 -1.57 13.92 11.02
C GLU A 222 -1.87 12.84 9.97
N PHE A 223 -2.98 12.95 9.26
CA PHE A 223 -3.38 12.00 8.23
C PHE A 223 -2.44 12.03 7.02
N ASP A 224 -1.94 10.88 6.58
CA ASP A 224 -1.09 10.79 5.41
C ASP A 224 -1.90 10.79 4.10
N VAL A 225 -1.52 11.64 3.16
CA VAL A 225 -2.04 11.67 1.79
C VAL A 225 -0.94 11.29 0.83
N CYS A 226 -1.00 10.07 0.31
CA CYS A 226 -0.06 9.53 -0.64
C CYS A 226 -0.64 9.61 -2.06
N LEU A 227 0.09 10.21 -2.95
CA LEU A 227 -0.27 10.43 -4.36
C LEU A 227 0.80 9.86 -5.29
N GLY A 228 0.55 9.89 -6.59
CA GLY A 228 1.42 9.33 -7.61
C GLY A 228 0.97 7.93 -8.03
N GLY A 229 1.86 6.93 -7.94
CA GLY A 229 1.55 5.55 -8.38
C GLY A 229 1.76 5.36 -9.87
N ARG A 230 2.51 6.24 -10.51
CA ARG A 230 2.93 6.16 -11.92
C ARG A 230 4.43 6.37 -12.07
N GLN A 231 4.94 6.05 -13.24
CA GLN A 231 6.33 6.34 -13.57
C GLN A 231 6.57 7.87 -13.61
N ARG A 232 7.78 8.27 -13.21
CA ARG A 232 8.23 9.66 -13.33
C ARG A 232 8.12 10.12 -14.78
N ALA A 233 7.53 11.29 -15.01
CA ALA A 233 7.44 11.90 -16.32
C ALA A 233 8.84 12.25 -16.89
N ALA A 234 8.94 12.34 -18.23
CA ALA A 234 10.20 12.72 -18.89
C ALA A 234 10.60 14.16 -18.62
N ASP A 235 9.62 15.05 -18.51
CA ASP A 235 9.82 16.46 -18.16
C ASP A 235 9.87 16.61 -16.63
N TRP A 236 11.07 16.64 -16.09
CA TRP A 236 11.30 16.69 -14.64
C TRP A 236 10.95 18.04 -14.01
N ASP A 237 10.99 19.12 -14.76
CA ASP A 237 10.67 20.46 -14.23
C ASP A 237 9.15 20.57 -14.04
N ARG A 238 8.40 20.14 -15.04
CA ARG A 238 6.94 20.01 -14.94
C ARG A 238 6.52 19.03 -13.84
N GLU A 239 7.23 17.91 -13.71
CA GLU A 239 7.00 16.93 -12.65
C GLU A 239 7.22 17.56 -11.27
N ARG A 240 8.33 18.29 -11.06
CA ARG A 240 8.60 19.00 -9.80
C ARG A 240 7.54 20.05 -9.50
N GLU A 241 7.08 20.78 -10.51
CA GLU A 241 6.02 21.78 -10.34
C GLU A 241 4.73 21.13 -9.86
N HIS A 242 4.35 20.01 -10.49
CA HIS A 242 3.18 19.24 -10.07
C HIS A 242 3.33 18.76 -8.63
N ILE A 243 4.42 18.07 -8.28
CA ILE A 243 4.69 17.57 -6.94
C ILE A 243 4.65 18.71 -5.91
N ARG A 244 5.29 19.85 -6.21
CA ARG A 244 5.26 21.04 -5.34
C ARG A 244 3.85 21.56 -5.13
N SER A 245 3.04 21.60 -6.19
CA SER A 245 1.67 22.11 -6.14
C SER A 245 0.76 21.24 -5.26
N VAL A 246 0.86 19.91 -5.36
CA VAL A 246 0.08 18.99 -4.52
C VAL A 246 0.62 18.92 -3.09
N ALA A 247 1.95 19.06 -2.88
CA ALA A 247 2.55 19.20 -1.56
C ALA A 247 2.01 20.43 -0.82
N ALA A 248 1.99 21.58 -1.49
CA ALA A 248 1.43 22.83 -0.96
C ALA A 248 -0.09 22.70 -0.64
N ALA A 249 -0.80 21.84 -1.34
CA ALA A 249 -2.21 21.55 -1.06
C ALA A 249 -2.43 20.57 0.10
N GLY A 250 -1.34 19.92 0.59
CA GLY A 250 -1.38 19.04 1.74
C GLY A 250 -1.06 17.57 1.49
N ALA A 251 -0.58 17.19 0.31
CA ALA A 251 -0.03 15.85 0.11
C ALA A 251 1.21 15.65 1.00
N THR A 252 1.33 14.49 1.64
CA THR A 252 2.44 14.17 2.55
C THR A 252 3.44 13.21 1.94
N TRP A 253 3.00 12.41 0.96
CA TRP A 253 3.81 11.45 0.24
C TRP A 253 3.61 11.57 -1.26
N TRP A 254 4.72 11.37 -1.99
CA TRP A 254 4.74 11.12 -3.42
C TRP A 254 5.30 9.73 -3.69
N ASN A 255 4.52 8.88 -4.36
CA ASN A 255 4.87 7.49 -4.64
C ASN A 255 5.12 7.31 -6.14
N GLU A 256 6.36 7.03 -6.54
CA GLU A 256 6.69 6.70 -7.92
C GLU A 256 6.52 5.20 -8.15
N TRP A 257 6.01 4.81 -9.31
CA TRP A 257 5.91 3.42 -9.69
C TRP A 257 7.06 3.01 -10.61
N ALA A 258 7.74 1.92 -10.28
CA ALA A 258 8.75 1.31 -11.13
C ALA A 258 8.13 0.12 -11.87
N LYS A 259 8.12 0.18 -13.19
CA LYS A 259 7.55 -0.89 -14.03
C LYS A 259 8.35 -2.17 -13.87
N PRO A 260 7.73 -3.32 -13.52
CA PRO A 260 8.41 -4.60 -13.44
C PRO A 260 8.78 -5.13 -14.83
N GLY A 261 9.67 -6.13 -14.89
CA GLY A 261 10.03 -6.83 -16.13
C GLY A 261 11.43 -6.55 -16.66
N ASP A 262 12.13 -5.54 -16.15
CA ASP A 262 13.54 -5.27 -16.43
C ASP A 262 14.22 -4.81 -15.15
N SER A 263 14.91 -5.75 -14.49
CA SER A 263 15.59 -5.47 -13.21
C SER A 263 16.57 -4.30 -13.30
N ARG A 264 17.32 -4.20 -14.41
CA ARG A 264 18.27 -3.08 -14.61
C ARG A 264 17.55 -1.73 -14.59
N LYS A 265 16.43 -1.59 -15.29
CA LYS A 265 15.64 -0.35 -15.29
C LYS A 265 15.03 -0.04 -13.94
N THR A 266 14.62 -1.07 -13.20
CA THR A 266 14.13 -0.92 -11.84
C THR A 266 15.25 -0.40 -10.92
N PHE A 267 16.45 -0.99 -10.98
CA PHE A 267 17.62 -0.49 -10.25
C PHE A 267 18.00 0.94 -10.66
N GLU A 268 17.98 1.26 -11.94
CA GLU A 268 18.23 2.63 -12.43
C GLU A 268 17.20 3.63 -11.85
N ALA A 269 15.92 3.26 -11.79
CA ALA A 269 14.88 4.11 -11.20
C ALA A 269 15.09 4.30 -9.69
N VAL A 270 15.45 3.25 -8.96
CA VAL A 270 15.76 3.30 -7.53
C VAL A 270 16.98 4.18 -7.26
N ARG A 271 18.11 3.93 -7.94
CA ARG A 271 19.38 4.66 -7.77
C ARG A 271 19.28 6.13 -8.12
N ARG A 272 18.40 6.47 -9.04
CA ARG A 272 18.14 7.88 -9.41
C ARG A 272 17.66 8.72 -8.22
N GLY A 273 17.08 8.08 -7.21
CA GLY A 273 16.53 8.74 -6.05
C GLY A 273 15.24 9.51 -6.31
N PRO A 274 14.58 10.01 -5.26
CA PRO A 274 13.34 10.76 -5.36
C PRO A 274 13.53 12.13 -6.01
N LEU A 275 12.50 12.59 -6.72
CA LEU A 275 12.48 13.95 -7.28
C LEU A 275 12.00 14.94 -6.20
N ARG A 276 12.88 15.27 -5.25
CA ARG A 276 12.54 16.13 -4.13
C ARG A 276 12.15 17.52 -4.58
N VAL A 277 11.15 18.10 -3.90
CA VAL A 277 10.76 19.50 -4.01
C VAL A 277 10.91 20.12 -2.63
N ASP A 278 11.65 21.21 -2.57
CA ASP A 278 11.88 22.00 -1.34
C ASP A 278 10.76 23.02 -1.16
#